data_c37437939e6876449c8f2dda13d09131
#
_entry.id   c37437939e6876449c8f2dda13d09131
#
_cell.length_a   1.000
_cell.length_b   1.000
_cell.length_c   1.000
_cell.angle_alpha   90.00
_cell.angle_beta   90.00
_cell.angle_gamma   90.00
#
_symmetry.space_group_name_H-M   'P 1'
#
loop_
_entity.id
_entity.type
_entity.pdbx_description
1 polymer ?
#
loop_
_entity_poly.entity_id
_entity_poly.type
_entity_poly.pdbx_seq_one_letter_code
_entity_poly.pdbx_strand_id
1 'polypeptide(L)'
;MSTDRGRINPRRRGFLTGLGAAGAAGAMLAGFGIEPALAQAIAAAGRSGKKLKAAYSNAGLQATWCAQGKQAAEYWGKLFNVSVTWFDGELSAPKQRSAIDDMASQKWDFAAIQAFGEGTLTQPVQKMINAGIPVIDMDTLIAPLDKIDVHTFIAPDNIFMGAAVTEALVNAIGGEGNIIMTQGALGHSGAQGRAKGFFSVVKNYPKIKVLDTSPADWDVAKTARLWEDLLTRFPKIDAAYFHNDDMA
;
A
#
# COMPACT_ATOMS: atom_id res chain seq x y z
N MET A 1 6.95 -11.49 32.71
CA MET A 1 6.33 -10.61 31.69
C MET A 1 7.27 -9.46 31.44
N SER A 2 8.09 -9.56 30.42
CA SER A 2 9.08 -8.53 30.04
C SER A 2 8.57 -7.88 28.73
N THR A 3 8.25 -6.60 28.81
CA THR A 3 7.86 -5.78 27.65
C THR A 3 9.13 -5.27 26.97
N ASP A 4 9.64 -6.02 26.01
CA ASP A 4 10.69 -5.53 25.12
C ASP A 4 10.06 -4.55 24.11
N ARG A 5 10.19 -3.26 24.40
CA ARG A 5 9.85 -2.19 23.44
C ARG A 5 11.03 -2.08 22.47
N GLY A 6 10.81 -2.49 21.22
CA GLY A 6 11.76 -2.46 20.13
C GLY A 6 12.59 -1.17 20.10
N ARG A 7 13.91 -1.32 20.10
CA ARG A 7 14.87 -0.21 20.00
C ARG A 7 14.76 0.44 18.63
N ILE A 8 14.19 1.63 18.59
CA ILE A 8 14.19 2.48 17.39
C ILE A 8 15.66 2.89 17.10
N ASN A 9 16.12 2.57 15.90
CA ASN A 9 17.47 2.90 15.41
C ASN A 9 17.77 4.40 15.59
N PRO A 10 18.85 4.80 16.29
CA PRO A 10 19.15 6.20 16.59
C PRO A 10 19.41 7.08 15.35
N ARG A 11 19.70 6.51 14.19
CA ARG A 11 19.79 7.25 12.91
C ARG A 11 18.45 7.85 12.44
N ARG A 12 17.32 7.39 12.98
CA ARG A 12 15.97 7.94 12.70
C ARG A 12 15.68 9.28 13.40
N ARG A 13 16.48 9.71 14.37
CA ARG A 13 16.23 10.95 15.14
C ARG A 13 16.70 12.24 14.46
N GLY A 14 17.55 12.18 13.44
CA GLY A 14 18.11 13.37 12.76
C GLY A 14 17.13 14.15 11.89
N PHE A 15 15.99 13.58 11.53
CA PHE A 15 15.03 14.21 10.61
C PHE A 15 14.07 15.22 11.28
N LEU A 16 13.91 15.15 12.61
CA LEU A 16 12.90 15.94 13.34
C LEU A 16 13.43 17.19 14.06
N THR A 17 14.72 17.50 14.02
CA THR A 17 15.31 18.62 14.77
C THR A 17 15.48 19.93 14.00
N GLY A 18 14.99 20.02 12.75
CA GLY A 18 15.07 21.22 11.88
C GLY A 18 13.87 22.18 11.94
N LEU A 19 12.95 22.04 12.88
CA LEU A 19 11.67 22.78 12.91
C LEU A 19 11.75 24.09 13.70
N GLY A 20 12.54 25.04 13.22
CA GLY A 20 12.56 26.42 13.71
C GLY A 20 12.20 27.43 12.62
N ALA A 21 11.11 28.17 12.78
CA ALA A 21 10.61 29.31 12.00
C ALA A 21 9.79 29.05 10.72
N ALA A 22 8.51 28.70 10.85
CA ALA A 22 7.53 28.62 9.76
C ALA A 22 6.19 29.32 10.10
N GLY A 23 6.22 30.61 10.38
CA GLY A 23 5.02 31.33 10.87
C GLY A 23 3.97 31.71 9.83
N ALA A 24 4.29 31.92 8.53
CA ALA A 24 3.33 32.49 7.57
C ALA A 24 2.76 31.47 6.55
N ALA A 25 3.55 30.51 6.08
CA ALA A 25 3.08 29.50 5.11
C ALA A 25 2.19 28.41 5.78
N GLY A 26 2.42 28.13 7.05
CA GLY A 26 1.61 27.17 7.81
C GLY A 26 0.15 27.61 8.00
N ALA A 27 -0.10 28.92 8.13
CA ALA A 27 -1.44 29.46 8.32
C ALA A 27 -2.34 29.35 7.08
N MET A 28 -1.78 29.45 5.86
CA MET A 28 -2.56 29.26 4.62
C MET A 28 -2.99 27.82 4.40
N LEU A 29 -2.17 26.85 4.77
CA LEU A 29 -2.46 25.43 4.54
C LEU A 29 -3.43 24.87 5.59
N ALA A 30 -3.49 25.43 6.78
CA ALA A 30 -4.48 25.07 7.81
C ALA A 30 -5.93 25.34 7.38
N GLY A 31 -6.16 26.33 6.49
CA GLY A 31 -7.45 26.61 5.89
C GLY A 31 -8.01 25.48 4.99
N PHE A 32 -7.17 24.54 4.57
CA PHE A 32 -7.53 23.36 3.78
C PHE A 32 -7.63 22.07 4.60
N GLY A 33 -7.72 22.13 5.91
CA GLY A 33 -7.81 20.96 6.79
C GLY A 33 -6.53 20.13 6.90
N ILE A 34 -5.39 20.69 6.49
CA ILE A 34 -4.08 20.02 6.61
C ILE A 34 -3.58 20.22 8.04
N GLU A 35 -3.19 19.12 8.69
CA GLU A 35 -2.57 19.13 10.02
C GLU A 35 -1.40 20.14 10.09
N PRO A 36 -1.29 20.99 11.13
CA PRO A 36 -0.24 22.00 11.23
C PRO A 36 1.18 21.45 11.11
N ALA A 37 1.43 20.26 11.62
CA ALA A 37 2.72 19.59 11.50
C ALA A 37 3.09 19.24 10.05
N LEU A 38 2.10 18.78 9.26
CA LEU A 38 2.28 18.50 7.84
C LEU A 38 2.49 19.80 7.05
N ALA A 39 1.72 20.85 7.35
CA ALA A 39 1.90 22.17 6.75
C ALA A 39 3.30 22.75 6.99
N GLN A 40 3.85 22.57 8.19
CA GLN A 40 5.22 22.97 8.53
C GLN A 40 6.27 22.13 7.80
N ALA A 41 6.07 20.81 7.69
CA ALA A 41 6.96 19.92 6.95
C ALA A 41 6.99 20.27 5.46
N ILE A 42 5.83 20.57 4.86
CA ILE A 42 5.69 21.05 3.49
C ILE A 42 6.47 22.36 3.28
N ALA A 43 6.28 23.33 4.17
CA ALA A 43 6.96 24.63 4.09
C ALA A 43 8.48 24.50 4.27
N ALA A 44 8.95 23.58 5.10
CA ALA A 44 10.38 23.31 5.30
C ALA A 44 11.02 22.62 4.07
N ALA A 45 10.35 21.61 3.49
CA ALA A 45 10.82 20.89 2.32
C ALA A 45 10.92 21.79 1.09
N GLY A 46 9.93 22.65 0.84
CA GLY A 46 9.95 23.60 -0.27
C GLY A 46 11.05 24.68 -0.18
N ARG A 47 11.65 24.86 1.01
CA ARG A 47 12.73 25.84 1.23
C ARG A 47 14.14 25.29 1.03
N SER A 48 14.31 23.97 0.86
CA SER A 48 15.66 23.37 0.75
C SER A 48 16.42 23.84 -0.52
N GLY A 49 15.73 24.43 -1.48
CA GLY A 49 16.32 24.91 -2.75
C GLY A 49 16.91 23.79 -3.61
N LYS A 50 17.19 22.62 -3.04
CA LYS A 50 17.73 21.45 -3.74
C LYS A 50 16.62 20.68 -4.45
N LYS A 51 16.76 20.50 -5.78
CA LYS A 51 15.90 19.60 -6.53
C LYS A 51 16.30 18.15 -6.24
N LEU A 52 15.37 17.37 -5.68
CA LEU A 52 15.57 15.95 -5.45
C LEU A 52 15.13 15.12 -6.66
N LYS A 53 15.79 13.98 -6.86
CA LYS A 53 15.41 12.96 -7.84
C LYS A 53 14.90 11.73 -7.12
N ALA A 54 13.65 11.36 -7.35
CA ALA A 54 13.03 10.19 -6.76
C ALA A 54 12.62 9.17 -7.82
N ALA A 55 12.86 7.90 -7.54
CA ALA A 55 12.33 6.79 -8.31
C ALA A 55 11.11 6.21 -7.61
N TYR A 56 10.03 6.00 -8.36
CA TYR A 56 8.81 5.35 -7.86
C TYR A 56 8.51 4.11 -8.68
N SER A 57 8.07 3.05 -8.02
CA SER A 57 7.52 1.86 -8.67
C SER A 57 6.28 1.37 -7.95
N ASN A 58 5.32 0.88 -8.71
CA ASN A 58 4.17 0.16 -8.17
C ASN A 58 3.90 -1.14 -8.93
N ALA A 59 2.94 -1.92 -8.44
CA ALA A 59 2.57 -3.20 -9.01
C ALA A 59 2.07 -3.10 -10.46
N GLY A 60 1.32 -2.04 -10.79
CA GLY A 60 0.85 -1.80 -12.17
C GLY A 60 -0.19 -0.70 -12.27
N LEU A 61 -0.02 0.21 -13.24
CA LEU A 61 -0.89 1.37 -13.45
C LEU A 61 -2.30 1.00 -13.96
N GLN A 62 -2.55 -0.26 -14.27
CA GLN A 62 -3.86 -0.78 -14.63
C GLN A 62 -4.82 -0.80 -13.43
N ALA A 63 -4.28 -0.89 -12.20
CA ALA A 63 -5.07 -0.77 -10.99
C ALA A 63 -5.28 0.71 -10.63
N THR A 64 -6.54 1.09 -10.36
CA THR A 64 -6.93 2.49 -10.03
C THR A 64 -6.13 3.04 -8.86
N TRP A 65 -5.92 2.27 -7.80
CA TRP A 65 -5.07 2.63 -6.66
C TRP A 65 -3.66 3.05 -7.07
N CYS A 66 -3.03 2.27 -7.96
CA CYS A 66 -1.68 2.52 -8.45
C CYS A 66 -1.62 3.77 -9.35
N ALA A 67 -2.62 3.95 -10.21
CA ALA A 67 -2.72 5.13 -11.09
C ALA A 67 -2.90 6.42 -10.28
N GLN A 68 -3.76 6.40 -9.27
CA GLN A 68 -3.95 7.52 -8.35
C GLN A 68 -2.69 7.80 -7.52
N GLY A 69 -1.99 6.77 -7.08
CA GLY A 69 -0.71 6.88 -6.39
C GLY A 69 0.34 7.61 -7.23
N LYS A 70 0.42 7.30 -8.54
CA LYS A 70 1.30 8.01 -9.48
C LYS A 70 0.92 9.48 -9.59
N GLN A 71 -0.36 9.79 -9.80
CA GLN A 71 -0.84 11.17 -9.90
C GLN A 71 -0.52 11.97 -8.63
N ALA A 72 -0.73 11.37 -7.45
CA ALA A 72 -0.40 11.99 -6.17
C ALA A 72 1.11 12.24 -6.04
N ALA A 73 1.96 11.25 -6.37
CA ALA A 73 3.42 11.40 -6.31
C ALA A 73 3.93 12.51 -7.23
N GLU A 74 3.39 12.62 -8.46
CA GLU A 74 3.76 13.66 -9.40
C GLU A 74 3.27 15.05 -8.94
N TYR A 75 2.05 15.14 -8.41
CA TYR A 75 1.49 16.39 -7.88
C TYR A 75 2.32 16.91 -6.69
N TRP A 76 2.52 16.08 -5.69
CA TRP A 76 3.29 16.42 -4.50
C TRP A 76 4.77 16.64 -4.84
N GLY A 77 5.32 15.87 -5.77
CA GLY A 77 6.68 16.05 -6.26
C GLY A 77 6.93 17.46 -6.77
N LYS A 78 6.00 18.03 -7.54
CA LYS A 78 6.06 19.43 -8.00
C LYS A 78 6.08 20.42 -6.84
N LEU A 79 5.26 20.20 -5.82
CA LEU A 79 5.19 21.10 -4.65
C LEU A 79 6.45 21.04 -3.78
N PHE A 80 7.07 19.87 -3.67
CA PHE A 80 8.26 19.65 -2.83
C PHE A 80 9.59 19.76 -3.60
N ASN A 81 9.56 20.21 -4.85
CA ASN A 81 10.76 20.28 -5.72
C ASN A 81 11.43 18.91 -5.93
N VAL A 82 10.63 17.86 -6.07
CA VAL A 82 11.07 16.48 -6.34
C VAL A 82 10.74 16.10 -7.78
N SER A 83 11.76 15.71 -8.54
CA SER A 83 11.58 15.11 -9.88
C SER A 83 11.26 13.63 -9.70
N VAL A 84 10.05 13.21 -10.05
CA VAL A 84 9.58 11.83 -9.96
C VAL A 84 9.82 11.11 -11.29
N THR A 85 10.50 9.97 -11.26
CA THR A 85 10.59 9.02 -12.38
C THR A 85 9.82 7.77 -12.00
N TRP A 86 8.91 7.32 -12.87
CA TRP A 86 8.01 6.22 -12.60
C TRP A 86 8.43 4.95 -13.34
N PHE A 87 8.42 3.83 -12.64
CA PHE A 87 8.73 2.49 -13.12
C PHE A 87 7.52 1.59 -12.90
N ASP A 88 6.78 1.30 -13.97
CA ASP A 88 5.54 0.51 -13.91
C ASP A 88 5.82 -0.99 -13.84
N GLY A 89 5.16 -1.69 -12.93
CA GLY A 89 5.24 -3.14 -12.80
C GLY A 89 4.30 -3.91 -13.74
N GLU A 90 3.39 -3.24 -14.44
CA GLU A 90 2.44 -3.81 -15.40
C GLU A 90 1.66 -5.04 -14.87
N LEU A 91 1.33 -5.06 -13.57
CA LEU A 91 0.72 -6.18 -12.84
C LEU A 91 1.48 -7.52 -13.03
N SER A 92 2.80 -7.45 -13.16
CA SER A 92 3.67 -8.58 -13.40
C SER A 92 4.92 -8.52 -12.51
N ALA A 93 5.07 -9.48 -11.60
CA ALA A 93 6.24 -9.55 -10.72
C ALA A 93 7.58 -9.60 -11.49
N PRO A 94 7.73 -10.37 -12.59
CA PRO A 94 8.95 -10.35 -13.40
C PRO A 94 9.24 -8.99 -14.05
N LYS A 95 8.21 -8.31 -14.57
CA LYS A 95 8.38 -6.97 -15.18
C LYS A 95 8.75 -5.94 -14.14
N GLN A 96 8.08 -5.95 -12.99
CA GLN A 96 8.42 -5.05 -11.89
C GLN A 96 9.87 -5.30 -11.41
N ARG A 97 10.29 -6.57 -11.30
CA ARG A 97 11.66 -6.90 -10.93
C ARG A 97 12.67 -6.29 -11.90
N SER A 98 12.44 -6.42 -13.22
CA SER A 98 13.29 -5.81 -14.24
C SER A 98 13.34 -4.30 -14.11
N ALA A 99 12.19 -3.65 -13.89
CA ALA A 99 12.09 -2.22 -13.67
C ALA A 99 12.87 -1.75 -12.43
N ILE A 100 12.85 -2.53 -11.34
CA ILE A 100 13.63 -2.24 -10.14
C ILE A 100 15.13 -2.47 -10.35
N ASP A 101 15.54 -3.47 -11.14
CA ASP A 101 16.94 -3.67 -11.52
C ASP A 101 17.47 -2.45 -12.33
N ASP A 102 16.68 -1.94 -13.26
CA ASP A 102 16.98 -0.71 -14.01
C ASP A 102 17.06 0.51 -13.07
N MET A 103 16.12 0.65 -12.15
CA MET A 103 16.13 1.68 -11.12
C MET A 103 17.40 1.60 -10.27
N ALA A 104 17.79 0.40 -9.83
CA ALA A 104 18.95 0.16 -9.00
C ALA A 104 20.30 0.45 -9.68
N SER A 105 20.33 0.57 -11.01
CA SER A 105 21.51 0.94 -11.78
C SER A 105 21.77 2.45 -11.83
N GLN A 106 20.84 3.26 -11.33
CA GLN A 106 20.85 4.71 -11.41
C GLN A 106 21.03 5.35 -10.03
N LYS A 107 21.26 6.68 -10.01
CA LYS A 107 21.40 7.44 -8.76
C LYS A 107 20.12 8.20 -8.44
N TRP A 108 19.61 7.98 -7.26
CA TRP A 108 18.41 8.62 -6.71
C TRP A 108 18.70 9.22 -5.34
N ASP A 109 18.02 10.31 -5.00
CA ASP A 109 18.04 10.84 -3.64
C ASP A 109 17.19 9.96 -2.70
N PHE A 110 16.14 9.31 -3.23
CA PHE A 110 15.37 8.24 -2.56
C PHE A 110 14.56 7.44 -3.59
N ALA A 111 14.05 6.28 -3.17
CA ALA A 111 13.10 5.48 -3.92
C ALA A 111 11.87 5.15 -3.08
N ALA A 112 10.70 5.03 -3.72
CA ALA A 112 9.46 4.61 -3.10
C ALA A 112 8.84 3.46 -3.92
N ILE A 113 8.63 2.32 -3.30
CA ILE A 113 8.32 1.07 -3.98
C ILE A 113 7.10 0.42 -3.33
N GLN A 114 6.08 0.10 -4.14
CA GLN A 114 4.97 -0.77 -3.81
C GLN A 114 5.18 -2.09 -4.55
N ALA A 115 5.55 -3.15 -3.84
CA ALA A 115 5.81 -4.45 -4.45
C ALA A 115 4.52 -5.11 -4.96
N PHE A 116 4.59 -5.83 -6.08
CA PHE A 116 3.49 -6.69 -6.55
C PHE A 116 3.17 -7.81 -5.54
N GLY A 117 4.19 -8.33 -4.87
CA GLY A 117 4.05 -9.33 -3.82
C GLY A 117 5.29 -9.40 -2.95
N GLU A 118 5.10 -9.84 -1.71
CA GLU A 118 6.15 -9.99 -0.73
C GLU A 118 7.24 -10.96 -1.21
N GLY A 119 8.50 -10.59 -1.03
CA GLY A 119 9.67 -11.39 -1.41
C GLY A 119 10.11 -11.24 -2.86
N THR A 120 9.27 -10.70 -3.75
CA THR A 120 9.58 -10.65 -5.20
C THR A 120 10.72 -9.68 -5.54
N LEU A 121 10.87 -8.62 -4.74
CA LEU A 121 11.81 -7.52 -4.97
C LEU A 121 12.93 -7.42 -3.94
N THR A 122 13.03 -8.36 -3.00
CA THR A 122 13.99 -8.27 -1.88
C THR A 122 15.43 -8.04 -2.36
N GLN A 123 15.90 -8.81 -3.32
CA GLN A 123 17.29 -8.71 -3.80
C GLN A 123 17.61 -7.37 -4.50
N PRO A 124 16.85 -6.91 -5.50
CA PRO A 124 17.15 -5.65 -6.17
C PRO A 124 16.97 -4.45 -5.23
N VAL A 125 16.00 -4.47 -4.32
CA VAL A 125 15.83 -3.39 -3.33
C VAL A 125 16.97 -3.39 -2.31
N GLN A 126 17.41 -4.55 -1.84
CA GLN A 126 18.59 -4.63 -0.96
C GLN A 126 19.85 -4.06 -1.63
N LYS A 127 20.01 -4.27 -2.94
CA LYS A 127 21.10 -3.66 -3.72
C LYS A 127 21.01 -2.13 -3.69
N MET A 128 19.82 -1.54 -3.83
CA MET A 128 19.61 -0.09 -3.74
C MET A 128 19.97 0.43 -2.33
N ILE A 129 19.51 -0.25 -1.29
CA ILE A 129 19.80 0.09 0.11
C ILE A 129 21.32 0.06 0.38
N ASN A 130 22.00 -0.98 -0.10
CA ASN A 130 23.45 -1.13 0.04
C ASN A 130 24.23 -0.06 -0.73
N ALA A 131 23.66 0.47 -1.83
CA ALA A 131 24.20 1.62 -2.56
C ALA A 131 23.92 2.97 -1.88
N GLY A 132 23.28 2.97 -0.71
CA GLY A 132 22.99 4.17 0.09
C GLY A 132 21.72 4.93 -0.35
N ILE A 133 20.87 4.34 -1.19
CA ILE A 133 19.59 4.94 -1.60
C ILE A 133 18.56 4.65 -0.51
N PRO A 134 17.99 5.68 0.16
CA PRO A 134 16.87 5.48 1.09
C PRO A 134 15.66 4.92 0.34
N VAL A 135 15.10 3.80 0.81
CA VAL A 135 13.92 3.18 0.23
C VAL A 135 12.72 3.32 1.15
N ILE A 136 11.63 3.84 0.62
CA ILE A 136 10.31 3.85 1.25
C ILE A 136 9.54 2.64 0.71
N ASP A 137 9.16 1.73 1.58
CA ASP A 137 8.30 0.59 1.25
C ASP A 137 6.84 1.03 1.43
N MET A 138 6.03 0.86 0.38
CA MET A 138 4.65 1.35 0.34
C MET A 138 3.67 0.21 0.15
N ASP A 139 2.58 0.24 0.91
CA ASP A 139 1.37 -0.59 0.76
C ASP A 139 1.62 -2.10 0.90
N THR A 140 2.44 -2.70 0.05
CA THR A 140 2.80 -4.12 0.07
C THR A 140 4.24 -4.29 0.53
N LEU A 141 4.44 -5.08 1.57
CA LEU A 141 5.78 -5.41 2.06
C LEU A 141 6.69 -5.96 0.96
N ILE A 142 7.86 -5.36 0.79
CA ILE A 142 8.92 -5.90 -0.08
C ILE A 142 9.46 -7.20 0.51
N ALA A 143 9.62 -7.24 1.84
CA ALA A 143 9.99 -8.39 2.65
C ALA A 143 9.56 -8.13 4.10
N PRO A 144 9.57 -9.14 4.99
CA PRO A 144 9.39 -8.91 6.42
C PRO A 144 10.34 -7.80 6.92
N LEU A 145 9.85 -6.87 7.75
CA LEU A 145 10.59 -5.68 8.17
C LEU A 145 11.86 -5.98 9.02
N ASP A 146 11.98 -7.20 9.52
CA ASP A 146 13.19 -7.71 10.16
C ASP A 146 14.24 -8.28 9.19
N LYS A 147 13.90 -8.40 7.90
CA LYS A 147 14.73 -8.97 6.84
C LYS A 147 15.26 -7.96 5.83
N ILE A 148 14.72 -6.74 5.82
CA ILE A 148 15.13 -5.68 4.90
C ILE A 148 15.21 -4.33 5.63
N ASP A 149 16.29 -3.59 5.43
CA ASP A 149 16.52 -2.31 6.12
C ASP A 149 15.95 -1.13 5.31
N VAL A 150 14.66 -1.17 4.99
CA VAL A 150 13.98 -0.03 4.35
C VAL A 150 13.93 1.16 5.30
N HIS A 151 13.97 2.37 4.76
CA HIS A 151 13.95 3.60 5.55
C HIS A 151 12.64 3.75 6.35
N THR A 152 11.52 3.43 5.73
CA THR A 152 10.20 3.38 6.36
C THR A 152 9.25 2.49 5.56
N PHE A 153 8.21 1.97 6.23
CA PHE A 153 7.07 1.30 5.61
C PHE A 153 5.80 2.09 5.89
N ILE A 154 4.99 2.30 4.86
CA ILE A 154 3.71 3.03 4.94
C ILE A 154 2.64 2.20 4.23
N ALA A 155 1.61 1.80 4.95
CA ALA A 155 0.47 1.08 4.40
C ALA A 155 -0.82 1.40 5.17
N PRO A 156 -2.01 1.18 4.56
CA PRO A 156 -3.26 1.13 5.29
C PRO A 156 -3.27 0.00 6.32
N ASP A 157 -4.05 0.14 7.39
CA ASP A 157 -4.35 -0.99 8.27
C ASP A 157 -5.34 -1.95 7.58
N ASN A 158 -4.77 -2.87 6.80
CA ASN A 158 -5.54 -3.82 6.00
C ASN A 158 -6.35 -4.80 6.84
N ILE A 159 -5.93 -5.10 8.09
CA ILE A 159 -6.69 -5.96 8.99
C ILE A 159 -7.94 -5.21 9.45
N PHE A 160 -7.79 -3.96 9.88
CA PHE A 160 -8.92 -3.11 10.25
C PHE A 160 -9.88 -2.90 9.08
N MET A 161 -9.37 -2.60 7.88
CA MET A 161 -10.19 -2.44 6.67
C MET A 161 -11.03 -3.69 6.39
N GLY A 162 -10.38 -4.87 6.40
CA GLY A 162 -11.07 -6.14 6.18
C GLY A 162 -12.15 -6.41 7.23
N ALA A 163 -11.88 -6.13 8.49
CA ALA A 163 -12.85 -6.30 9.57
C ALA A 163 -14.03 -5.32 9.45
N ALA A 164 -13.76 -4.02 9.29
CA ALA A 164 -14.79 -2.98 9.25
C ALA A 164 -15.77 -3.17 8.08
N VAL A 165 -15.26 -3.47 6.88
CA VAL A 165 -16.11 -3.74 5.71
C VAL A 165 -16.93 -5.02 5.92
N THR A 166 -16.33 -6.06 6.52
CA THR A 166 -17.04 -7.32 6.79
C THR A 166 -18.13 -7.12 7.84
N GLU A 167 -17.90 -6.33 8.88
CA GLU A 167 -18.93 -5.98 9.87
C GLU A 167 -20.12 -5.27 9.21
N ALA A 168 -19.85 -4.29 8.33
CA ALA A 168 -20.89 -3.61 7.58
C ALA A 168 -21.70 -4.58 6.69
N LEU A 169 -21.00 -5.49 5.98
CA LEU A 169 -21.63 -6.50 5.12
C LEU A 169 -22.49 -7.47 5.93
N VAL A 170 -21.95 -8.01 7.02
CA VAL A 170 -22.67 -8.95 7.91
C VAL A 170 -23.92 -8.30 8.52
N ASN A 171 -23.81 -7.03 8.96
CA ASN A 171 -24.96 -6.29 9.46
C ASN A 171 -26.04 -6.07 8.39
N ALA A 172 -25.62 -5.77 7.15
CA ALA A 172 -26.56 -5.57 6.04
C ALA A 172 -27.38 -6.81 5.68
N ILE A 173 -26.83 -8.03 5.88
CA ILE A 173 -27.54 -9.29 5.62
C ILE A 173 -28.15 -9.91 6.89
N GLY A 174 -28.14 -9.22 8.02
CA GLY A 174 -28.76 -9.68 9.27
C GLY A 174 -28.00 -10.81 9.99
N GLY A 175 -26.72 -10.98 9.73
CA GLY A 175 -25.85 -11.94 10.42
C GLY A 175 -25.99 -13.40 9.96
N GLU A 176 -26.67 -13.64 8.83
CA GLU A 176 -26.83 -14.98 8.24
C GLU A 176 -26.85 -14.94 6.72
N GLY A 177 -26.34 -15.99 6.08
CA GLY A 177 -26.34 -16.08 4.61
C GLY A 177 -25.07 -16.68 4.02
N ASN A 178 -25.06 -16.77 2.72
CA ASN A 178 -23.94 -17.30 1.92
C ASN A 178 -23.12 -16.13 1.37
N ILE A 179 -21.83 -16.10 1.67
CA ILE A 179 -20.93 -15.02 1.27
C ILE A 179 -19.80 -15.57 0.40
N ILE A 180 -19.38 -14.80 -0.58
CA ILE A 180 -18.15 -15.03 -1.35
C ILE A 180 -17.17 -13.90 -1.04
N MET A 181 -15.90 -14.25 -0.80
CA MET A 181 -14.80 -13.29 -0.72
C MET A 181 -13.89 -13.44 -1.93
N THR A 182 -13.82 -12.40 -2.78
CA THR A 182 -12.87 -12.33 -3.89
C THR A 182 -11.61 -11.63 -3.44
N GLN A 183 -10.49 -12.37 -3.42
CA GLN A 183 -9.23 -11.88 -2.92
C GLN A 183 -8.41 -11.20 -4.02
N GLY A 184 -7.54 -10.26 -3.62
CA GLY A 184 -6.41 -9.82 -4.42
C GLY A 184 -5.33 -10.92 -4.53
N ALA A 185 -4.13 -10.57 -4.96
CA ALA A 185 -3.03 -11.52 -5.10
C ALA A 185 -2.62 -12.11 -3.74
N LEU A 186 -2.53 -13.44 -3.65
CA LEU A 186 -2.27 -14.15 -2.38
C LEU A 186 -0.91 -13.80 -1.74
N GLY A 187 0.10 -13.46 -2.56
CA GLY A 187 1.41 -13.00 -2.09
C GLY A 187 1.46 -11.53 -1.65
N HIS A 188 0.33 -10.81 -1.69
CA HIS A 188 0.25 -9.41 -1.34
C HIS A 188 -0.11 -9.23 0.13
N SER A 189 0.74 -8.57 0.93
CA SER A 189 0.52 -8.41 2.39
C SER A 189 -0.81 -7.71 2.72
N GLY A 190 -1.24 -6.75 1.89
CA GLY A 190 -2.55 -6.11 2.02
C GLY A 190 -3.72 -7.07 1.80
N ALA A 191 -3.65 -7.97 0.81
CA ALA A 191 -4.68 -8.99 0.60
C ALA A 191 -4.77 -9.95 1.79
N GLN A 192 -3.63 -10.40 2.31
CA GLN A 192 -3.55 -11.24 3.50
C GLN A 192 -4.15 -10.54 4.73
N GLY A 193 -3.85 -9.25 4.92
CA GLY A 193 -4.42 -8.44 6.00
C GLY A 193 -5.94 -8.33 5.90
N ARG A 194 -6.49 -8.02 4.71
CA ARG A 194 -7.94 -7.94 4.47
C ARG A 194 -8.64 -9.28 4.70
N ALA A 195 -8.06 -10.38 4.21
CA ALA A 195 -8.58 -11.72 4.47
C ALA A 195 -8.58 -12.04 5.99
N LYS A 196 -7.50 -11.72 6.69
CA LYS A 196 -7.42 -11.90 8.16
C LYS A 196 -8.50 -11.10 8.88
N GLY A 197 -8.72 -9.85 8.48
CA GLY A 197 -9.79 -9.00 8.99
C GLY A 197 -11.17 -9.61 8.75
N PHE A 198 -11.46 -10.04 7.52
CA PHE A 198 -12.69 -10.71 7.14
C PHE A 198 -12.99 -11.93 8.03
N PHE A 199 -12.05 -12.87 8.14
CA PHE A 199 -12.26 -14.08 8.95
C PHE A 199 -12.34 -13.77 10.44
N SER A 200 -11.73 -12.69 10.94
CA SER A 200 -11.84 -12.28 12.33
C SER A 200 -13.27 -11.91 12.73
N VAL A 201 -14.07 -11.41 11.78
CA VAL A 201 -15.48 -11.08 11.96
C VAL A 201 -16.37 -12.29 11.72
N VAL A 202 -16.24 -12.93 10.56
CA VAL A 202 -17.13 -14.04 10.14
C VAL A 202 -17.16 -15.18 11.14
N LYS A 203 -16.05 -15.49 11.80
CA LYS A 203 -15.98 -16.54 12.85
C LYS A 203 -16.99 -16.35 13.99
N ASN A 204 -17.47 -15.11 14.22
CA ASN A 204 -18.45 -14.81 15.28
C ASN A 204 -19.90 -15.00 14.82
N TYR A 205 -20.12 -15.32 13.54
CA TYR A 205 -21.45 -15.46 12.93
C TYR A 205 -21.65 -16.87 12.35
N PRO A 206 -22.04 -17.86 13.19
CA PRO A 206 -22.10 -19.27 12.80
C PRO A 206 -23.14 -19.60 11.72
N LYS A 207 -24.05 -18.68 11.44
CA LYS A 207 -25.03 -18.80 10.36
C LYS A 207 -24.54 -18.26 9.01
N ILE A 208 -23.35 -17.66 8.97
CA ILE A 208 -22.70 -17.24 7.74
C ILE A 208 -21.89 -18.40 7.18
N LYS A 209 -22.08 -18.67 5.89
CA LYS A 209 -21.31 -19.66 5.13
C LYS A 209 -20.45 -18.94 4.10
N VAL A 210 -19.13 -19.06 4.21
CA VAL A 210 -18.20 -18.60 3.17
C VAL A 210 -18.12 -19.68 2.10
N LEU A 211 -18.69 -19.41 0.92
CA LEU A 211 -18.79 -20.37 -0.17
C LEU A 211 -17.50 -20.52 -0.97
N ASP A 212 -16.81 -19.41 -1.17
CA ASP A 212 -15.58 -19.35 -1.96
C ASP A 212 -14.69 -18.18 -1.49
N THR A 213 -13.38 -18.31 -1.68
CA THR A 213 -12.37 -17.30 -1.34
C THR A 213 -11.28 -17.19 -2.41
N SER A 214 -11.62 -17.43 -3.66
CA SER A 214 -10.66 -17.47 -4.76
C SER A 214 -10.02 -16.11 -5.02
N PRO A 215 -8.71 -16.09 -5.38
CA PRO A 215 -8.02 -14.88 -5.76
C PRO A 215 -8.32 -14.49 -7.21
N ALA A 216 -8.41 -13.19 -7.46
CA ALA A 216 -8.49 -12.61 -8.78
C ALA A 216 -7.31 -11.64 -9.09
N ASP A 217 -6.30 -11.58 -8.22
CA ASP A 217 -5.01 -10.91 -8.41
C ASP A 217 -5.12 -9.41 -8.76
N TRP A 218 -6.15 -8.72 -8.26
CA TRP A 218 -6.48 -7.32 -8.56
C TRP A 218 -6.87 -7.06 -10.02
N ASP A 219 -7.16 -8.14 -10.79
CA ASP A 219 -7.46 -8.09 -12.22
C ASP A 219 -8.98 -8.17 -12.46
N VAL A 220 -9.54 -7.12 -13.08
CA VAL A 220 -10.99 -7.01 -13.37
C VAL A 220 -11.46 -8.12 -14.32
N ALA A 221 -10.68 -8.42 -15.37
CA ALA A 221 -11.06 -9.45 -16.34
C ALA A 221 -11.00 -10.86 -15.72
N LYS A 222 -10.03 -11.12 -14.85
CA LYS A 222 -9.95 -12.36 -14.07
C LYS A 222 -11.12 -12.47 -13.10
N THR A 223 -11.48 -11.36 -12.45
CA THR A 223 -12.66 -11.31 -11.55
C THR A 223 -13.93 -11.63 -12.30
N ALA A 224 -14.16 -11.01 -13.45
CA ALA A 224 -15.37 -11.28 -14.27
C ALA A 224 -15.50 -12.77 -14.60
N ARG A 225 -14.42 -13.40 -15.12
CA ARG A 225 -14.43 -14.84 -15.42
C ARG A 225 -14.65 -15.72 -14.19
N LEU A 226 -14.05 -15.36 -13.05
CA LEU A 226 -14.27 -16.07 -11.80
C LEU A 226 -15.74 -16.00 -11.39
N TRP A 227 -16.37 -14.83 -11.49
CA TRP A 227 -17.76 -14.65 -11.10
C TRP A 227 -18.76 -15.30 -12.04
N GLU A 228 -18.46 -15.43 -13.34
CA GLU A 228 -19.26 -16.27 -14.26
C GLU A 228 -19.32 -17.72 -13.76
N ASP A 229 -18.21 -18.30 -13.32
CA ASP A 229 -18.17 -19.65 -12.74
C ASP A 229 -18.90 -19.70 -11.39
N LEU A 230 -18.63 -18.77 -10.49
CA LEU A 230 -19.21 -18.75 -9.14
C LEU A 230 -20.74 -18.64 -9.17
N LEU A 231 -21.29 -17.78 -10.05
CA LEU A 231 -22.75 -17.63 -10.24
C LEU A 231 -23.40 -18.91 -10.80
N THR A 232 -22.65 -19.69 -11.57
CA THR A 232 -23.12 -20.98 -12.06
C THR A 232 -23.09 -22.05 -10.98
N ARG A 233 -22.05 -22.05 -10.13
CA ARG A 233 -21.85 -23.06 -9.08
C ARG A 233 -22.72 -22.85 -7.86
N PHE A 234 -23.02 -21.62 -7.52
CA PHE A 234 -23.75 -21.27 -6.31
C PHE A 234 -25.10 -20.59 -6.64
N PRO A 235 -26.22 -21.33 -6.51
CA PRO A 235 -27.55 -20.81 -6.86
C PRO A 235 -28.05 -19.73 -5.90
N LYS A 236 -27.43 -19.59 -4.72
CA LYS A 236 -27.78 -18.58 -3.74
C LYS A 236 -26.51 -17.97 -3.15
N ILE A 237 -26.29 -16.70 -3.44
CA ILE A 237 -25.25 -15.84 -2.87
C ILE A 237 -25.99 -14.65 -2.26
N ASP A 238 -25.83 -14.43 -0.96
CA ASP A 238 -26.53 -13.35 -0.24
C ASP A 238 -25.68 -12.07 -0.20
N ALA A 239 -24.34 -12.21 -0.22
CA ALA A 239 -23.43 -11.06 -0.29
C ALA A 239 -22.07 -11.44 -0.88
N ALA A 240 -21.35 -10.42 -1.35
CA ALA A 240 -20.00 -10.54 -1.88
C ALA A 240 -19.07 -9.52 -1.20
N TYR A 241 -17.88 -9.97 -0.82
CA TYR A 241 -16.80 -9.12 -0.34
C TYR A 241 -15.64 -9.15 -1.35
N PHE A 242 -15.28 -8.00 -1.88
CA PHE A 242 -14.13 -7.83 -2.76
C PHE A 242 -13.02 -7.09 -2.02
N HIS A 243 -11.78 -7.46 -2.28
CA HIS A 243 -10.63 -6.81 -1.63
C HIS A 243 -10.41 -5.38 -2.11
N ASN A 244 -10.91 -4.99 -3.27
CA ASN A 244 -10.97 -3.60 -3.74
C ASN A 244 -12.20 -3.37 -4.60
N ASP A 245 -12.47 -2.11 -4.90
CA ASP A 245 -13.57 -1.62 -5.71
C ASP A 245 -13.41 -1.91 -7.22
N ASP A 246 -12.18 -1.94 -7.74
CA ASP A 246 -11.95 -2.30 -9.16
C ASP A 246 -12.46 -3.71 -9.49
N MET A 247 -12.41 -4.64 -8.53
CA MET A 247 -12.90 -6.02 -8.71
C MET A 247 -14.40 -6.17 -8.42
N ALA A 248 -15.04 -5.20 -7.77
CA ALA A 248 -16.48 -5.24 -7.47
C ALA A 248 -17.32 -4.76 -8.68
#